data_50162405d0cc7eef6c2490eb075fb545
#
_entry.id   50162405d0cc7eef6c2490eb075fb545
#
_cell.length_a   1.000
_cell.length_b   1.000
_cell.length_c   1.000
_cell.angle_alpha   90.00
_cell.angle_beta   90.00
_cell.angle_gamma   90.00
#
_symmetry.space_group_name_H-M   'P 1'
#
loop_
_entity.id
_entity.type
_entity.pdbx_description
1 polymer ?
#
loop_
_entity_poly.entity_id
_entity_poly.type
_entity_poly.pdbx_seq_one_letter_code
_entity_poly.pdbx_strand_id
1 'polypeptide(L)'
;MLYIVATPIGNLDDLSLRQAKTLVSSDIILAEDTRSANILLEAIQKRFKDLQPKTTDLKIVSYYKEKEFEKLPQVIEWLKEGKNVSLISESGVPLISDPGYLLVKTVIKEKIPFTVIPGATAISTAIVHSGLPAKEFAFLGFFPKRESEKIKLINKLKAIKEFLPEMIFVFFESGQRINETLKLWAGSGWNPDLAICRELTKKFEEILRGKVSELTDKQFKGEITVVVR
;
A
#
# COMPACT_ATOMS: atom_id res chain seq x y z
N MET A 1 14.35 -7.39 17.39
CA MET A 1 13.53 -6.16 17.19
C MET A 1 12.75 -6.29 15.88
N LEU A 2 11.47 -5.85 15.83
CA LEU A 2 10.69 -5.85 14.60
C LEU A 2 10.79 -4.49 13.88
N TYR A 3 11.01 -4.52 12.57
CA TYR A 3 10.99 -3.36 11.67
C TYR A 3 9.85 -3.52 10.66
N ILE A 4 8.94 -2.56 10.61
CA ILE A 4 7.94 -2.46 9.54
C ILE A 4 8.53 -1.53 8.50
N VAL A 5 8.95 -2.07 7.36
CA VAL A 5 9.73 -1.32 6.37
C VAL A 5 8.88 -1.06 5.13
N ALA A 6 8.62 0.21 4.85
CA ALA A 6 7.98 0.58 3.58
C ALA A 6 8.91 0.23 2.40
N THR A 7 8.30 -0.13 1.27
CA THR A 7 8.99 -0.39 0.01
C THR A 7 8.59 0.64 -1.05
N PRO A 8 9.33 0.77 -2.15
CA PRO A 8 8.90 1.58 -3.28
C PRO A 8 7.55 1.13 -3.85
N ILE A 9 6.78 2.06 -4.40
CA ILE A 9 5.46 1.77 -5.01
C ILE A 9 5.52 1.54 -6.53
N GLY A 10 6.72 1.32 -7.05
CA GLY A 10 6.94 1.05 -8.48
C GLY A 10 8.31 1.49 -8.98
N ASN A 11 8.87 2.56 -8.43
CA ASN A 11 10.21 3.05 -8.78
C ASN A 11 11.21 2.73 -7.68
N LEU A 12 12.18 1.87 -7.98
CA LEU A 12 13.22 1.48 -7.02
C LEU A 12 14.11 2.66 -6.57
N ASP A 13 14.10 3.79 -7.32
CA ASP A 13 14.82 4.99 -6.93
C ASP A 13 14.18 5.73 -5.74
N ASP A 14 12.93 5.42 -5.39
CA ASP A 14 12.29 5.92 -4.17
C ASP A 14 12.76 5.22 -2.89
N LEU A 15 13.66 4.24 -3.01
CA LEU A 15 14.24 3.54 -1.87
C LEU A 15 15.22 4.45 -1.10
N SER A 16 14.93 4.70 0.16
CA SER A 16 15.79 5.49 1.04
C SER A 16 16.99 4.68 1.57
N LEU A 17 18.07 5.39 1.91
CA LEU A 17 19.23 4.78 2.57
C LEU A 17 18.85 4.09 3.89
N ARG A 18 17.89 4.64 4.64
CA ARG A 18 17.44 4.04 5.90
C ARG A 18 16.71 2.72 5.69
N GLN A 19 15.87 2.61 4.66
CA GLN A 19 15.23 1.34 4.28
C GLN A 19 16.29 0.31 3.88
N ALA A 20 17.22 0.68 3.00
CA ALA A 20 18.30 -0.19 2.57
C ALA A 20 19.14 -0.70 3.75
N LYS A 21 19.62 0.19 4.64
CA LYS A 21 20.37 -0.19 5.84
C LYS A 21 19.60 -1.14 6.74
N THR A 22 18.30 -0.90 6.96
CA THR A 22 17.47 -1.75 7.80
C THR A 22 17.34 -3.14 7.21
N LEU A 23 17.06 -3.25 5.91
CA LEU A 23 16.87 -4.55 5.25
C LEU A 23 18.17 -5.38 5.22
N VAL A 24 19.32 -4.78 4.90
CA VAL A 24 20.60 -5.52 4.89
C VAL A 24 21.09 -5.88 6.30
N SER A 25 20.60 -5.20 7.34
CA SER A 25 20.95 -5.53 8.74
C SER A 25 19.97 -6.49 9.41
N SER A 26 18.94 -6.94 8.71
CA SER A 26 17.97 -7.91 9.21
C SER A 26 18.54 -9.32 9.20
N ASP A 27 18.14 -10.12 10.17
CA ASP A 27 18.40 -11.57 10.20
C ASP A 27 17.32 -12.31 9.39
N ILE A 28 16.10 -11.74 9.39
CA ILE A 28 14.93 -12.32 8.72
C ILE A 28 14.12 -11.19 8.04
N ILE A 29 13.70 -11.43 6.80
CA ILE A 29 12.73 -10.59 6.09
C ILE A 29 11.45 -11.40 5.87
N LEU A 30 10.34 -10.88 6.37
CA LEU A 30 8.99 -11.38 6.10
C LEU A 30 8.46 -10.62 4.90
N ALA A 31 8.11 -11.33 3.84
CA ALA A 31 7.63 -10.74 2.59
C ALA A 31 6.40 -11.49 2.06
N GLU A 32 5.47 -10.80 1.47
CA GLU A 32 4.31 -11.42 0.82
C GLU A 32 4.76 -12.27 -0.37
N ASP A 33 5.56 -11.69 -1.27
CA ASP A 33 6.27 -12.41 -2.35
C ASP A 33 7.80 -12.36 -2.12
N THR A 34 8.40 -13.53 -1.93
CA THR A 34 9.85 -13.66 -1.73
C THR A 34 10.66 -13.27 -2.98
N ARG A 35 10.07 -13.35 -4.17
CA ARG A 35 10.71 -12.94 -5.43
C ARG A 35 10.87 -11.43 -5.47
N SER A 36 9.82 -10.70 -5.12
CA SER A 36 9.85 -9.22 -5.04
C SER A 36 10.86 -8.76 -3.98
N ALA A 37 10.96 -9.46 -2.85
CA ALA A 37 11.97 -9.19 -1.83
C ALA A 37 13.40 -9.37 -2.36
N ASN A 38 13.67 -10.40 -3.14
CA ASN A 38 14.98 -10.63 -3.76
C ASN A 38 15.34 -9.52 -4.75
N ILE A 39 14.40 -9.11 -5.61
CA ILE A 39 14.59 -7.99 -6.55
C ILE A 39 14.94 -6.70 -5.79
N LEU A 40 14.25 -6.43 -4.69
CA LEU A 40 14.52 -5.27 -3.84
C LEU A 40 15.94 -5.33 -3.23
N LEU A 41 16.37 -6.49 -2.72
CA LEU A 41 17.71 -6.67 -2.17
C LEU A 41 18.80 -6.53 -3.23
N GLU A 42 18.60 -7.05 -4.43
CA GLU A 42 19.51 -6.85 -5.56
C GLU A 42 19.62 -5.36 -5.94
N ALA A 43 18.50 -4.64 -5.94
CA ALA A 43 18.50 -3.20 -6.20
C ALA A 43 19.28 -2.43 -5.11
N ILE A 44 19.14 -2.83 -3.83
CA ILE A 44 19.90 -2.28 -2.72
C ILE A 44 21.41 -2.47 -2.96
N GLN A 45 21.84 -3.68 -3.28
CA GLN A 45 23.26 -4.00 -3.51
C GLN A 45 23.86 -3.23 -4.70
N LYS A 46 23.08 -3.06 -5.79
CA LYS A 46 23.50 -2.29 -6.96
C LYS A 46 23.66 -0.80 -6.66
N ARG A 47 22.71 -0.23 -5.89
CA ARG A 47 22.65 1.22 -5.62
C ARG A 47 23.53 1.66 -4.47
N PHE A 48 23.61 0.86 -3.41
CA PHE A 48 24.33 1.16 -2.17
C PHE A 48 25.49 0.17 -1.99
N LYS A 49 26.50 0.26 -2.87
CA LYS A 49 27.62 -0.69 -2.94
C LYS A 49 28.40 -0.87 -1.63
N ASP A 50 28.39 0.16 -0.78
CA ASP A 50 29.07 0.14 0.53
C ASP A 50 28.24 -0.56 1.62
N LEU A 51 26.97 -0.88 1.35
CA LEU A 51 26.14 -1.61 2.29
C LEU A 51 26.32 -3.12 2.09
N GLN A 52 26.96 -3.74 3.08
CA GLN A 52 27.09 -5.19 3.12
C GLN A 52 26.01 -5.80 4.04
N PRO A 53 25.43 -6.93 3.69
CA PRO A 53 24.57 -7.68 4.60
C PRO A 53 25.29 -7.97 5.92
N LYS A 54 24.58 -7.77 7.03
CA LYS A 54 25.13 -8.05 8.38
C LYS A 54 25.45 -9.55 8.57
N THR A 55 24.72 -10.39 7.87
CA THR A 55 24.86 -11.86 7.94
C THR A 55 24.80 -12.47 6.54
N THR A 56 25.58 -13.53 6.34
CA THR A 56 25.46 -14.40 5.14
C THR A 56 24.22 -15.27 5.17
N ASP A 57 23.54 -15.37 6.32
CA ASP A 57 22.41 -16.25 6.57
C ASP A 57 21.06 -15.50 6.60
N LEU A 58 20.95 -14.37 5.87
CA LEU A 58 19.69 -13.66 5.74
C LEU A 58 18.60 -14.59 5.20
N LYS A 59 17.53 -14.76 5.98
CA LYS A 59 16.37 -15.57 5.59
C LYS A 59 15.24 -14.71 5.07
N ILE A 60 14.72 -15.02 3.89
CA ILE A 60 13.47 -14.44 3.38
C ILE A 60 12.37 -15.48 3.59
N VAL A 61 11.32 -15.09 4.30
CA VAL A 61 10.21 -15.95 4.68
C VAL A 61 8.92 -15.42 4.10
N SER A 62 8.19 -16.28 3.40
CA SER A 62 6.87 -15.93 2.86
C SER A 62 5.88 -15.70 4.00
N TYR A 63 5.29 -14.49 4.02
CA TYR A 63 4.38 -14.03 5.06
C TYR A 63 3.24 -13.24 4.44
N TYR A 64 2.14 -13.93 4.14
CA TYR A 64 0.93 -13.37 3.55
C TYR A 64 -0.29 -13.71 4.41
N LYS A 65 -1.41 -13.08 4.14
CA LYS A 65 -2.60 -13.05 4.99
C LYS A 65 -3.03 -14.44 5.49
N GLU A 66 -3.03 -15.44 4.60
CA GLU A 66 -3.45 -16.80 4.90
C GLU A 66 -2.44 -17.55 5.77
N LYS A 67 -1.17 -17.17 5.74
CA LYS A 67 -0.08 -17.75 6.54
C LYS A 67 0.28 -16.95 7.79
N GLU A 68 -0.25 -15.76 7.95
CA GLU A 68 0.06 -14.90 9.09
C GLU A 68 -0.17 -15.59 10.42
N PHE A 69 -1.32 -16.25 10.58
CA PHE A 69 -1.66 -16.96 11.81
C PHE A 69 -0.72 -18.17 12.08
N GLU A 70 -0.40 -18.95 11.04
CA GLU A 70 0.49 -20.12 11.14
C GLU A 70 1.93 -19.72 11.51
N LYS A 71 2.42 -18.62 10.90
CA LYS A 71 3.82 -18.19 11.08
C LYS A 71 4.06 -17.33 12.33
N LEU A 72 3.01 -16.75 12.88
CA LEU A 72 3.11 -15.83 14.02
C LEU A 72 3.93 -16.39 15.20
N PRO A 73 3.70 -17.63 15.70
CA PRO A 73 4.47 -18.15 16.83
C PRO A 73 5.97 -18.17 16.56
N GLN A 74 6.37 -18.62 15.39
CA GLN A 74 7.77 -18.68 14.98
C GLN A 74 8.41 -17.28 14.87
N VAL A 75 7.68 -16.31 14.34
CA VAL A 75 8.18 -14.92 14.25
C VAL A 75 8.38 -14.31 15.63
N ILE A 76 7.46 -14.57 16.55
CA ILE A 76 7.57 -14.09 17.95
C ILE A 76 8.77 -14.74 18.65
N GLU A 77 9.01 -16.03 18.42
CA GLU A 77 10.19 -16.74 18.95
C GLU A 77 11.50 -16.07 18.47
N TRP A 78 11.65 -15.83 17.16
CA TRP A 78 12.81 -15.14 16.62
C TRP A 78 13.02 -13.74 17.23
N LEU A 79 11.95 -13.00 17.45
CA LEU A 79 12.02 -11.70 18.10
C LEU A 79 12.46 -11.80 19.56
N LYS A 80 12.02 -12.84 20.30
CA LYS A 80 12.44 -13.12 21.68
C LYS A 80 13.89 -13.60 21.77
N GLU A 81 14.38 -14.29 20.75
CA GLU A 81 15.81 -14.63 20.59
C GLU A 81 16.70 -13.42 20.27
N GLY A 82 16.12 -12.22 20.14
CA GLY A 82 16.87 -10.99 19.87
C GLY A 82 17.17 -10.76 18.40
N LYS A 83 16.61 -11.55 17.47
CA LYS A 83 16.79 -11.36 16.03
C LYS A 83 16.14 -10.07 15.54
N ASN A 84 16.73 -9.48 14.51
CA ASN A 84 16.17 -8.38 13.75
C ASN A 84 15.28 -8.93 12.64
N VAL A 85 13.99 -8.71 12.75
CA VAL A 85 13.01 -9.16 11.76
C VAL A 85 12.42 -7.94 11.06
N SER A 86 12.46 -7.91 9.73
CA SER A 86 11.81 -6.89 8.92
C SER A 86 10.55 -7.45 8.25
N LEU A 87 9.43 -6.75 8.35
CA LEU A 87 8.22 -7.01 7.56
C LEU A 87 8.16 -6.00 6.42
N ILE A 88 8.03 -6.48 5.19
CA ILE A 88 7.81 -5.68 3.98
C ILE A 88 6.52 -6.11 3.28
N SER A 89 5.89 -5.17 2.58
CA SER A 89 4.84 -5.43 1.59
C SER A 89 5.43 -5.46 0.17
N GLU A 90 4.64 -5.85 -0.81
CA GLU A 90 5.05 -5.77 -2.21
C GLU A 90 5.23 -4.32 -2.67
N SER A 91 4.42 -3.39 -2.13
CA SER A 91 4.38 -1.99 -2.58
C SER A 91 3.92 -1.07 -1.45
N GLY A 92 4.76 -0.13 -1.05
CA GLY A 92 4.42 0.89 -0.05
C GLY A 92 4.59 0.45 1.40
N VAL A 93 3.69 0.89 2.26
CA VAL A 93 3.74 0.67 3.71
C VAL A 93 2.96 -0.59 4.09
N PRO A 94 3.60 -1.59 4.73
CA PRO A 94 2.91 -2.78 5.22
C PRO A 94 1.71 -2.46 6.12
N LEU A 95 0.79 -3.37 6.30
CA LEU A 95 -0.47 -3.29 7.06
C LEU A 95 -1.56 -2.41 6.44
N ILE A 96 -1.26 -1.54 5.50
CA ILE A 96 -2.26 -0.68 4.85
C ILE A 96 -2.82 -1.42 3.63
N SER A 97 -3.86 -2.21 3.83
CA SER A 97 -4.44 -3.18 2.90
C SER A 97 -3.58 -4.45 2.69
N ASP A 98 -2.53 -4.63 3.48
CA ASP A 98 -1.53 -5.70 3.44
C ASP A 98 -1.51 -6.52 4.73
N PRO A 99 -0.84 -7.70 4.75
CA PRO A 99 -0.62 -8.50 5.96
C PRO A 99 0.19 -7.76 7.03
N GLY A 100 0.15 -8.27 8.28
CA GLY A 100 0.99 -7.81 9.38
C GLY A 100 0.24 -7.27 10.60
N TYR A 101 -1.09 -7.08 10.50
CA TYR A 101 -1.88 -6.58 11.63
C TYR A 101 -1.76 -7.47 12.87
N LEU A 102 -1.87 -8.79 12.69
CA LEU A 102 -1.82 -9.74 13.81
C LEU A 102 -0.43 -9.75 14.47
N LEU A 103 0.64 -9.66 13.66
CA LEU A 103 2.01 -9.54 14.15
C LEU A 103 2.21 -8.29 14.99
N VAL A 104 1.84 -7.11 14.46
CA VAL A 104 1.99 -5.83 15.19
C VAL A 104 1.15 -5.83 16.47
N LYS A 105 -0.09 -6.31 16.42
CA LYS A 105 -0.94 -6.47 17.61
C LYS A 105 -0.27 -7.34 18.68
N THR A 106 0.37 -8.43 18.27
CA THR A 106 1.03 -9.37 19.19
C THR A 106 2.30 -8.78 19.79
N VAL A 107 3.17 -8.14 19.01
CA VAL A 107 4.39 -7.51 19.54
C VAL A 107 4.08 -6.38 20.52
N ILE A 108 3.00 -5.62 20.29
CA ILE A 108 2.50 -4.62 21.27
C ILE A 108 2.08 -5.29 22.57
N LYS A 109 1.26 -6.34 22.48
CA LYS A 109 0.78 -7.10 23.64
C LYS A 109 1.94 -7.70 24.46
N GLU A 110 2.95 -8.24 23.77
CA GLU A 110 4.12 -8.88 24.39
C GLU A 110 5.24 -7.90 24.74
N LYS A 111 5.04 -6.59 24.52
CA LYS A 111 6.02 -5.53 24.77
C LYS A 111 7.34 -5.73 24.03
N ILE A 112 7.30 -6.36 22.86
CA ILE A 112 8.46 -6.53 21.99
C ILE A 112 8.70 -5.20 21.26
N PRO A 113 9.95 -4.66 21.25
CA PRO A 113 10.24 -3.41 20.57
C PRO A 113 10.02 -3.51 19.06
N PHE A 114 9.34 -2.51 18.49
CA PHE A 114 9.23 -2.37 17.03
C PHE A 114 9.32 -0.91 16.61
N THR A 115 9.61 -0.69 15.33
CA THR A 115 9.63 0.64 14.71
C THR A 115 9.15 0.56 13.27
N VAL A 116 8.69 1.70 12.75
CA VAL A 116 8.29 1.84 11.34
C VAL A 116 9.35 2.64 10.60
N ILE A 117 9.82 2.11 9.48
CA ILE A 117 10.69 2.80 8.54
C ILE A 117 9.82 3.35 7.42
N PRO A 118 9.55 4.67 7.40
CA PRO A 118 8.64 5.28 6.44
C PRO A 118 9.19 5.24 5.01
N GLY A 119 8.28 5.37 4.05
CA GLY A 119 8.64 5.40 2.63
C GLY A 119 7.48 5.84 1.75
N ALA A 120 7.57 5.51 0.47
CA ALA A 120 6.56 5.84 -0.51
C ALA A 120 5.18 5.27 -0.15
N THR A 121 4.12 5.97 -0.54
CA THR A 121 2.73 5.52 -0.38
C THR A 121 1.86 6.01 -1.52
N ALA A 122 1.15 5.11 -2.18
CA ALA A 122 0.25 5.44 -3.27
C ALA A 122 -0.87 6.40 -2.84
N ILE A 123 -1.28 6.35 -1.58
CA ILE A 123 -2.34 7.19 -1.02
C ILE A 123 -1.94 8.67 -1.08
N SER A 124 -0.84 9.05 -0.42
CA SER A 124 -0.38 10.44 -0.40
C SER A 124 0.08 10.93 -1.78
N THR A 125 0.74 10.06 -2.56
CA THR A 125 1.17 10.38 -3.92
C THR A 125 -0.04 10.69 -4.82
N ALA A 126 -1.10 9.87 -4.76
CA ALA A 126 -2.33 10.11 -5.50
C ALA A 126 -3.05 11.39 -5.05
N ILE A 127 -3.11 11.65 -3.74
CA ILE A 127 -3.71 12.88 -3.20
C ILE A 127 -3.02 14.10 -3.78
N VAL A 128 -1.68 14.15 -3.76
CA VAL A 128 -0.93 15.27 -4.33
C VAL A 128 -1.16 15.39 -5.84
N HIS A 129 -1.11 14.26 -6.56
CA HIS A 129 -1.40 14.24 -7.99
C HIS A 129 -2.83 14.63 -8.33
N SER A 130 -3.79 14.41 -7.45
CA SER A 130 -5.20 14.78 -7.73
C SER A 130 -5.39 16.28 -7.92
N GLY A 131 -4.58 17.11 -7.26
CA GLY A 131 -4.77 18.56 -7.20
C GLY A 131 -6.02 18.99 -6.42
N LEU A 132 -6.70 18.04 -5.76
CA LEU A 132 -7.87 18.33 -4.93
C LEU A 132 -7.42 18.82 -3.54
N PRO A 133 -8.19 19.72 -2.88
CA PRO A 133 -7.90 20.14 -1.52
C PRO A 133 -7.89 18.93 -0.56
N ALA A 134 -6.79 18.71 0.13
CA ALA A 134 -6.55 17.51 0.92
C ALA A 134 -6.39 17.77 2.43
N LYS A 135 -7.09 18.76 2.95
CA LYS A 135 -7.07 19.06 4.39
C LYS A 135 -7.61 17.89 5.22
N GLU A 136 -8.64 17.24 4.69
CA GLU A 136 -9.28 16.08 5.31
C GLU A 136 -9.44 14.99 4.26
N PHE A 137 -9.03 13.77 4.58
CA PHE A 137 -9.23 12.63 3.69
C PHE A 137 -9.52 11.34 4.45
N ALA A 138 -10.23 10.43 3.80
CA ALA A 138 -10.45 9.08 4.28
C ALA A 138 -9.96 8.06 3.26
N PHE A 139 -9.10 7.13 3.69
CA PHE A 139 -8.69 5.99 2.90
C PHE A 139 -9.66 4.81 3.14
N LEU A 140 -10.15 4.22 2.08
CA LEU A 140 -11.21 3.20 2.12
C LEU A 140 -10.70 1.78 1.81
N GLY A 141 -9.39 1.61 1.59
CA GLY A 141 -8.86 0.34 1.12
C GLY A 141 -9.23 0.07 -0.35
N PHE A 142 -9.41 -1.21 -0.70
CA PHE A 142 -9.90 -1.60 -2.01
C PHE A 142 -11.41 -1.37 -2.16
N PHE A 143 -11.80 -0.80 -3.30
CA PHE A 143 -13.23 -0.63 -3.60
C PHE A 143 -13.92 -2.00 -3.67
N PRO A 144 -15.17 -2.14 -3.20
CA PRO A 144 -15.87 -3.43 -3.15
C PRO A 144 -15.91 -4.14 -4.50
N LYS A 145 -15.94 -5.48 -4.48
CA LYS A 145 -16.05 -6.28 -5.71
C LYS A 145 -17.49 -6.42 -6.18
N ARG A 146 -18.43 -6.58 -5.23
CA ARG A 146 -19.85 -6.82 -5.54
C ARG A 146 -20.56 -5.50 -5.88
N GLU A 147 -21.38 -5.51 -6.92
CA GLU A 147 -22.12 -4.33 -7.38
C GLU A 147 -22.98 -3.70 -6.27
N SER A 148 -23.71 -4.51 -5.53
CA SER A 148 -24.56 -4.04 -4.43
C SER A 148 -23.76 -3.34 -3.32
N GLU A 149 -22.55 -3.81 -3.05
CA GLU A 149 -21.64 -3.19 -2.07
C GLU A 149 -21.04 -1.90 -2.62
N LYS A 150 -20.72 -1.84 -3.93
CA LYS A 150 -20.27 -0.62 -4.61
C LYS A 150 -21.34 0.47 -4.49
N ILE A 151 -22.58 0.17 -4.86
CA ILE A 151 -23.72 1.12 -4.79
C ILE A 151 -23.93 1.59 -3.34
N LYS A 152 -23.92 0.66 -2.37
CA LYS A 152 -24.04 1.01 -0.95
C LYS A 152 -22.94 1.94 -0.49
N LEU A 153 -21.69 1.70 -0.91
CA LEU A 153 -20.56 2.55 -0.56
C LEU A 153 -20.70 3.93 -1.20
N ILE A 154 -21.01 4.02 -2.50
CA ILE A 154 -21.19 5.30 -3.21
C ILE A 154 -22.27 6.15 -2.51
N ASN A 155 -23.42 5.57 -2.17
CA ASN A 155 -24.49 6.28 -1.46
C ASN A 155 -24.04 6.75 -0.06
N LYS A 156 -23.23 5.93 0.65
CA LYS A 156 -22.66 6.32 1.94
C LYS A 156 -21.68 7.49 1.80
N LEU A 157 -20.82 7.48 0.78
CA LEU A 157 -19.87 8.56 0.53
C LEU A 157 -20.59 9.85 0.17
N LYS A 158 -21.65 9.77 -0.67
CA LYS A 158 -22.49 10.91 -1.00
C LYS A 158 -23.12 11.54 0.26
N ALA A 159 -23.67 10.72 1.15
CA ALA A 159 -24.23 11.21 2.42
C ALA A 159 -23.16 11.84 3.33
N ILE A 160 -21.95 11.25 3.41
CA ILE A 160 -20.85 11.85 4.20
C ILE A 160 -20.48 13.24 3.66
N LYS A 161 -20.51 13.46 2.34
CA LYS A 161 -20.22 14.76 1.72
C LYS A 161 -21.20 15.85 2.13
N GLU A 162 -22.42 15.52 2.49
CA GLU A 162 -23.40 16.49 2.99
C GLU A 162 -22.98 17.08 4.35
N PHE A 163 -22.29 16.31 5.19
CA PHE A 163 -21.80 16.73 6.50
C PHE A 163 -20.35 17.23 6.46
N LEU A 164 -19.52 16.66 5.56
CA LEU A 164 -18.09 16.96 5.44
C LEU A 164 -17.75 17.32 3.98
N PRO A 165 -18.17 18.52 3.50
CA PRO A 165 -18.08 18.90 2.08
C PRO A 165 -16.63 18.97 1.56
N GLU A 166 -15.65 19.22 2.42
CA GLU A 166 -14.23 19.30 2.03
C GLU A 166 -13.49 17.96 2.09
N MET A 167 -14.08 16.92 2.70
CA MET A 167 -13.45 15.62 2.79
C MET A 167 -13.26 14.99 1.40
N ILE A 168 -12.07 14.46 1.16
CA ILE A 168 -11.79 13.63 -0.02
C ILE A 168 -11.71 12.16 0.37
N PHE A 169 -12.04 11.28 -0.57
CA PHE A 169 -11.98 9.85 -0.39
C PHE A 169 -10.92 9.25 -1.30
N VAL A 170 -10.12 8.33 -0.76
CA VAL A 170 -9.07 7.64 -1.49
C VAL A 170 -9.33 6.13 -1.42
N PHE A 171 -9.21 5.44 -2.53
CA PHE A 171 -9.35 3.98 -2.57
C PHE A 171 -8.50 3.35 -3.66
N PHE A 172 -8.21 2.07 -3.50
CA PHE A 172 -7.54 1.26 -4.52
C PHE A 172 -8.58 0.56 -5.40
N GLU A 173 -8.23 0.44 -6.69
CA GLU A 173 -9.03 -0.29 -7.66
C GLU A 173 -8.12 -0.95 -8.71
N SER A 174 -8.62 -1.95 -9.41
CA SER A 174 -7.90 -2.54 -10.52
C SER A 174 -8.35 -1.97 -11.87
N GLY A 175 -7.43 -1.94 -12.84
CA GLY A 175 -7.74 -1.49 -14.20
C GLY A 175 -8.87 -2.28 -14.87
N GLN A 176 -9.09 -3.54 -14.44
CA GLN A 176 -10.18 -4.37 -14.97
C GLN A 176 -11.58 -3.96 -14.46
N ARG A 177 -11.66 -3.39 -13.24
CA ARG A 177 -12.92 -3.12 -12.56
C ARG A 177 -13.31 -1.65 -12.53
N ILE A 178 -12.37 -0.74 -12.74
CA ILE A 178 -12.58 0.70 -12.61
C ILE A 178 -13.73 1.20 -13.50
N ASN A 179 -13.83 0.73 -14.75
CA ASN A 179 -14.87 1.17 -15.68
C ASN A 179 -16.28 0.82 -15.20
N GLU A 180 -16.46 -0.40 -14.66
CA GLU A 180 -17.73 -0.80 -14.03
C GLU A 180 -18.04 0.09 -12.83
N THR A 181 -17.04 0.35 -12.00
CA THR A 181 -17.18 1.21 -10.82
C THR A 181 -17.57 2.64 -11.22
N LEU A 182 -16.96 3.22 -12.26
CA LEU A 182 -17.28 4.55 -12.77
C LEU A 182 -18.69 4.62 -13.35
N LYS A 183 -19.14 3.60 -14.11
CA LYS A 183 -20.50 3.53 -14.65
C LYS A 183 -21.55 3.47 -13.56
N LEU A 184 -21.36 2.67 -12.54
CA LEU A 184 -22.25 2.61 -11.38
C LEU A 184 -22.29 3.94 -10.64
N TRP A 185 -21.15 4.61 -10.53
CA TRP A 185 -21.06 5.92 -9.89
C TRP A 185 -21.81 6.99 -10.70
N ALA A 186 -21.58 7.06 -12.02
CA ALA A 186 -22.32 7.98 -12.89
C ALA A 186 -23.85 7.79 -12.80
N GLY A 187 -24.31 6.54 -12.67
CA GLY A 187 -25.71 6.20 -12.48
C GLY A 187 -26.29 6.53 -11.10
N SER A 188 -25.45 6.85 -10.11
CA SER A 188 -25.90 7.13 -8.73
C SER A 188 -26.53 8.50 -8.49
N GLY A 189 -26.51 9.39 -9.51
CA GLY A 189 -26.94 10.79 -9.37
C GLY A 189 -25.94 11.65 -8.58
N TRP A 190 -24.73 11.16 -8.33
CA TRP A 190 -23.61 11.92 -7.77
C TRP A 190 -22.43 11.92 -8.73
N ASN A 191 -22.09 13.08 -9.27
CA ASN A 191 -21.02 13.27 -10.27
C ASN A 191 -19.88 14.12 -9.70
N PRO A 192 -19.09 13.59 -8.76
CA PRO A 192 -17.99 14.32 -8.12
C PRO A 192 -16.80 14.53 -9.05
N ASP A 193 -15.91 15.47 -8.67
CA ASP A 193 -14.57 15.55 -9.21
C ASP A 193 -13.74 14.36 -8.71
N LEU A 194 -12.99 13.75 -9.61
CA LEU A 194 -12.06 12.68 -9.24
C LEU A 194 -10.75 12.75 -10.02
N ALA A 195 -9.75 12.09 -9.46
CA ALA A 195 -8.51 11.78 -10.14
C ALA A 195 -8.29 10.26 -10.13
N ILE A 196 -7.98 9.71 -11.30
CA ILE A 196 -7.56 8.33 -11.49
C ILE A 196 -6.05 8.35 -11.68
N CYS A 197 -5.32 7.85 -10.67
CA CYS A 197 -3.87 7.74 -10.68
C CYS A 197 -3.50 6.29 -10.98
N ARG A 198 -3.01 6.05 -12.20
CA ARG A 198 -2.66 4.72 -12.70
C ARG A 198 -1.15 4.53 -12.70
N GLU A 199 -0.68 3.35 -12.27
CA GLU A 199 0.73 2.92 -12.33
C GLU A 199 1.68 3.98 -11.76
N LEU A 200 1.34 4.55 -10.59
CA LEU A 200 2.11 5.60 -9.91
C LEU A 200 3.60 5.23 -9.80
N THR A 201 4.47 6.19 -10.13
CA THR A 201 5.94 6.08 -10.17
C THR A 201 6.51 5.10 -11.19
N LYS A 202 5.67 4.35 -11.92
CA LYS A 202 6.09 3.37 -12.92
C LYS A 202 6.20 4.00 -14.31
N LYS A 203 6.77 3.27 -15.26
CA LYS A 203 6.97 3.71 -16.67
C LYS A 203 5.69 4.19 -17.35
N PHE A 204 4.54 3.64 -16.97
CA PHE A 204 3.24 3.96 -17.57
C PHE A 204 2.34 4.76 -16.62
N GLU A 205 2.95 5.59 -15.77
CA GLU A 205 2.21 6.50 -14.91
C GLU A 205 1.29 7.40 -15.73
N GLU A 206 0.03 7.47 -15.32
CA GLU A 206 -0.97 8.31 -15.95
C GLU A 206 -1.93 8.86 -14.90
N ILE A 207 -2.19 10.17 -14.98
CA ILE A 207 -3.11 10.86 -14.07
C ILE A 207 -4.23 11.49 -14.89
N LEU A 208 -5.44 10.99 -14.70
CA LEU A 208 -6.64 11.53 -15.34
C LEU A 208 -7.49 12.25 -14.30
N ARG A 209 -7.93 13.45 -14.63
CA ARG A 209 -8.77 14.29 -13.76
C ARG A 209 -10.01 14.69 -14.50
N GLY A 210 -11.14 14.80 -13.81
CA GLY A 210 -12.41 15.23 -14.38
C GLY A 210 -13.61 14.79 -13.55
N LYS A 211 -14.80 14.99 -14.08
CA LYS A 211 -16.01 14.42 -13.50
C LYS A 211 -16.09 12.92 -13.77
N VAL A 212 -16.75 12.18 -12.89
CA VAL A 212 -16.99 10.74 -13.09
C VAL A 212 -17.53 10.44 -14.48
N SER A 213 -18.52 11.21 -14.93
CA SER A 213 -19.17 11.02 -16.24
C SER A 213 -18.24 11.20 -17.45
N GLU A 214 -17.13 11.93 -17.30
CA GLU A 214 -16.17 12.22 -18.38
C GLU A 214 -15.12 11.09 -18.53
N LEU A 215 -15.04 10.20 -17.55
CA LEU A 215 -13.96 9.19 -17.47
C LEU A 215 -14.46 7.74 -17.68
N THR A 216 -15.75 7.54 -17.93
CA THR A 216 -16.38 6.21 -18.04
C THR A 216 -15.92 5.38 -19.25
N ASP A 217 -15.48 6.02 -20.33
CA ASP A 217 -15.22 5.35 -21.61
C ASP A 217 -13.74 5.06 -21.87
N LYS A 218 -12.89 5.27 -20.88
CA LYS A 218 -11.46 5.00 -20.98
C LYS A 218 -11.14 3.56 -20.59
N GLN A 219 -10.14 2.97 -21.24
CA GLN A 219 -9.63 1.65 -20.87
C GLN A 219 -8.41 1.79 -19.95
N PHE A 220 -8.41 1.03 -18.86
CA PHE A 220 -7.35 1.05 -17.88
C PHE A 220 -6.72 -0.34 -17.73
N LYS A 221 -5.42 -0.36 -17.45
CA LYS A 221 -4.67 -1.57 -17.08
C LYS A 221 -3.75 -1.22 -15.91
N GLY A 222 -3.46 -2.22 -15.07
CA GLY A 222 -2.55 -2.08 -13.95
C GLY A 222 -3.23 -1.61 -12.66
N GLU A 223 -2.45 -1.09 -11.75
CA GLU A 223 -2.87 -0.64 -10.43
C GLU A 223 -3.40 0.80 -10.48
N ILE A 224 -4.47 1.03 -9.75
CA ILE A 224 -5.14 2.33 -9.74
C ILE A 224 -5.39 2.78 -8.31
N THR A 225 -5.03 4.03 -8.03
CA THR A 225 -5.48 4.76 -6.85
C THR A 225 -6.43 5.88 -7.31
N VAL A 226 -7.63 5.92 -6.74
CA VAL A 226 -8.64 6.93 -7.07
C VAL A 226 -8.78 7.90 -5.91
N VAL A 227 -8.83 9.18 -6.23
CA VAL A 227 -9.12 10.27 -5.28
C VAL A 227 -10.39 10.96 -5.72
N VAL A 228 -11.36 11.14 -4.82
CA VAL A 228 -12.70 11.68 -5.10
C VAL A 228 -13.03 12.81 -4.13
N ARG A 229 -13.65 13.88 -4.65
CA ARG A 229 -14.13 15.00 -3.85
C ARG A 229 -15.65 15.17 -3.92
#